data_7276b7ec5e520507e177a616f8d9e4bb
#
_entry.id   7276b7ec5e520507e177a616f8d9e4bb
#
_cell.length_a   1.000
_cell.length_b   1.000
_cell.length_c   1.000
_cell.angle_alpha   90.00
_cell.angle_beta   90.00
_cell.angle_gamma   90.00
#
_symmetry.space_group_name_H-M   'P 1'
#
loop_
_entity.id
_entity.type
_entity.pdbx_description
1 polymer ?
#
loop_
_entity_poly.entity_id
_entity_poly.type
_entity_poly.pdbx_seq_one_letter_code
_entity_poly.pdbx_strand_id
1 'polypeptide(L)'
;MRKGILCVILGCFFSILCHGQVSFGVNASITSSTLSENFAKSKTGIQIGVLCNYELNEDLTLLSGLGYVVKGVNGLWSDLNYSQQLKMFDVQLSYLELPLSLGYKIPIGNNIRLIPNVGIFLSYGLHGHSEIKSINFEAEEVFRFADNSWNPFKDEKFNDWAQTTVNAFERWDYGVRSGLNIEAGNIICHGAYDLGFNKVWNGYGKMGNALKSRSLIIGIGYKF
;
A
#
# COMPACT_ATOMS: atom_id res chain seq x y z
N MET A 1 13.30 33.20 10.54
CA MET A 1 12.00 32.61 10.89
C MET A 1 11.92 31.08 10.71
N ARG A 2 12.42 30.44 9.63
CA ARG A 2 12.33 28.97 9.43
C ARG A 2 13.04 28.12 10.50
N LYS A 3 14.18 28.55 11.03
CA LYS A 3 14.94 27.80 12.06
C LYS A 3 14.25 27.79 13.44
N GLY A 4 13.52 28.86 13.80
CA GLY A 4 12.77 28.90 15.06
C GLY A 4 11.57 27.98 15.09
N ILE A 5 10.85 27.87 13.96
CA ILE A 5 9.69 26.96 13.82
C ILE A 5 10.13 25.50 13.93
N LEU A 6 11.29 25.14 13.35
CA LEU A 6 11.85 23.81 13.45
C LEU A 6 12.21 23.44 14.89
N CYS A 7 12.81 24.38 15.66
CA CYS A 7 13.14 24.15 17.08
C CYS A 7 11.87 24.01 17.95
N VAL A 8 10.82 24.77 17.67
CA VAL A 8 9.55 24.64 18.40
C VAL A 8 8.88 23.29 18.09
N ILE A 9 8.87 22.86 16.84
CA ILE A 9 8.33 21.56 16.45
C ILE A 9 9.15 20.42 17.09
N LEU A 10 10.49 20.50 17.07
CA LEU A 10 11.35 19.52 17.75
C LEU A 10 11.12 19.54 19.27
N GLY A 11 11.01 20.71 19.88
CA GLY A 11 10.75 20.87 21.32
C GLY A 11 9.40 20.28 21.74
N CYS A 12 8.34 20.51 20.95
CA CYS A 12 7.04 19.88 21.17
C CYS A 12 7.11 18.35 21.00
N PHE A 13 7.87 17.87 20.00
CA PHE A 13 8.09 16.45 19.81
C PHE A 13 8.82 15.80 20.99
N PHE A 14 9.85 16.46 21.53
CA PHE A 14 10.61 15.98 22.70
C PHE A 14 9.75 16.00 23.99
N SER A 15 8.87 16.99 24.18
CA SER A 15 8.00 17.06 25.36
C SER A 15 6.94 15.93 25.37
N ILE A 16 6.48 15.48 24.21
CA ILE A 16 5.56 14.33 24.09
C ILE A 16 6.27 13.02 24.46
N LEU A 17 7.56 12.89 24.15
CA LEU A 17 8.37 11.69 24.46
C LEU A 17 8.65 11.52 25.97
N CYS A 18 8.59 12.60 26.77
CA CYS A 18 8.91 12.56 28.21
C CYS A 18 7.81 11.97 29.09
N HIS A 19 6.61 11.66 28.60
CA HIS A 19 5.50 11.22 29.44
C HIS A 19 5.28 9.69 29.51
N GLY A 20 6.20 8.87 28.97
CA GLY A 20 6.12 7.40 29.07
C GLY A 20 4.95 6.76 28.28
N GLN A 21 4.19 7.56 27.54
CA GLN A 21 3.00 7.12 26.80
C GLN A 21 3.33 6.72 25.35
N VAL A 22 4.54 6.96 24.87
CA VAL A 22 4.96 6.61 23.51
C VAL A 22 5.79 5.35 23.52
N SER A 23 5.44 4.39 22.70
CA SER A 23 6.24 3.20 22.45
C SER A 23 6.64 3.13 20.97
N PHE A 24 7.86 2.71 20.73
CA PHE A 24 8.39 2.50 19.39
C PHE A 24 8.58 1.03 19.10
N GLY A 25 8.61 0.70 17.82
CA GLY A 25 8.85 -0.67 17.40
C GLY A 25 9.21 -0.74 15.92
N VAL A 26 9.37 -1.96 15.45
CA VAL A 26 9.58 -2.27 14.03
C VAL A 26 8.61 -3.35 13.62
N ASN A 27 8.26 -3.39 12.33
CA ASN A 27 7.40 -4.43 11.78
C ASN A 27 7.85 -4.90 10.41
N ALA A 28 7.49 -6.14 10.10
CA ALA A 28 7.59 -6.73 8.77
C ALA A 28 6.30 -7.49 8.45
N SER A 29 5.79 -7.33 7.23
CA SER A 29 4.50 -7.87 6.83
C SER A 29 4.53 -8.34 5.38
N ILE A 30 3.65 -9.27 5.06
CA ILE A 30 3.28 -9.63 3.70
C ILE A 30 2.02 -8.84 3.35
N THR A 31 1.99 -8.29 2.16
CA THR A 31 0.83 -7.59 1.61
C THR A 31 0.25 -8.38 0.44
N SER A 32 -1.06 -8.41 0.33
CA SER A 32 -1.78 -8.89 -0.86
C SER A 32 -2.66 -7.76 -1.36
N SER A 33 -2.30 -7.16 -2.48
CA SER A 33 -2.97 -5.98 -3.02
C SER A 33 -3.61 -6.25 -4.37
N THR A 34 -4.72 -5.58 -4.63
CA THR A 34 -5.48 -5.64 -5.88
C THR A 34 -6.16 -4.30 -6.16
N LEU A 35 -6.79 -4.19 -7.32
CA LEU A 35 -7.67 -3.08 -7.69
C LEU A 35 -9.14 -3.48 -7.61
N SER A 36 -10.04 -2.51 -7.58
CA SER A 36 -11.48 -2.71 -7.35
C SER A 36 -12.26 -3.40 -8.48
N GLU A 37 -11.59 -3.91 -9.51
CA GLU A 37 -12.22 -4.55 -10.68
C GLU A 37 -11.94 -6.06 -10.74
N ASN A 38 -12.89 -6.80 -11.32
CA ASN A 38 -12.87 -8.27 -11.35
C ASN A 38 -11.77 -8.89 -12.23
N PHE A 39 -11.18 -8.13 -13.16
CA PHE A 39 -10.08 -8.60 -14.01
C PHE A 39 -8.70 -8.40 -13.37
N ALA A 40 -8.63 -7.71 -12.24
CA ALA A 40 -7.40 -7.48 -11.50
C ALA A 40 -7.15 -8.65 -10.53
N LYS A 41 -6.06 -9.39 -10.76
CA LYS A 41 -5.61 -10.41 -9.80
C LYS A 41 -4.72 -9.77 -8.74
N SER A 42 -4.83 -10.29 -7.52
CA SER A 42 -3.99 -9.83 -6.42
C SER A 42 -2.51 -10.13 -6.67
N LYS A 43 -1.66 -9.21 -6.24
CA LYS A 43 -0.20 -9.38 -6.21
C LYS A 43 0.29 -9.33 -4.78
N THR A 44 1.18 -10.26 -4.45
CA THR A 44 1.85 -10.29 -3.15
C THR A 44 3.01 -9.30 -3.16
N GLY A 45 3.13 -8.54 -2.07
CA GLY A 45 4.22 -7.63 -1.80
C GLY A 45 4.71 -7.77 -0.37
N ILE A 46 5.54 -6.85 0.04
CA ILE A 46 6.10 -6.77 1.40
C ILE A 46 5.90 -5.39 1.98
N GLN A 47 5.86 -5.30 3.30
CA GLN A 47 5.92 -4.06 4.06
C GLN A 47 6.94 -4.20 5.16
N ILE A 48 7.80 -3.20 5.32
CA ILE A 48 8.69 -3.04 6.47
C ILE A 48 8.54 -1.62 7.00
N GLY A 49 8.63 -1.44 8.31
CA GLY A 49 8.44 -0.11 8.87
C GLY A 49 8.80 0.02 10.33
N VAL A 50 8.66 1.25 10.80
CA VAL A 50 8.74 1.61 12.20
C VAL A 50 7.34 1.88 12.75
N LEU A 51 7.09 1.46 13.97
CA LEU A 51 5.86 1.68 14.71
C LEU A 51 6.07 2.81 15.71
N CYS A 52 5.04 3.60 15.91
CA CYS A 52 4.98 4.66 16.91
C CYS A 52 3.56 4.64 17.50
N ASN A 53 3.41 4.07 18.69
CA ASN A 53 2.13 3.96 19.36
C ASN A 53 2.09 4.97 20.52
N TYR A 54 0.96 5.65 20.67
CA TYR A 54 0.70 6.59 21.74
C TYR A 54 -0.49 6.10 22.58
N GLU A 55 -0.24 5.83 23.86
CA GLU A 55 -1.27 5.41 24.80
C GLU A 55 -2.08 6.62 25.26
N LEU A 56 -3.35 6.69 24.83
CA LEU A 56 -4.27 7.77 25.21
C LEU A 56 -4.77 7.59 26.63
N ASN A 57 -5.05 6.33 26.99
CA ASN A 57 -5.41 5.90 28.34
C ASN A 57 -5.17 4.37 28.49
N GLU A 58 -5.64 3.78 29.57
CA GLU A 58 -5.49 2.32 29.82
C GLU A 58 -6.07 1.45 28.72
N ASP A 59 -7.19 1.88 28.12
CA ASP A 59 -7.94 1.11 27.10
C ASP A 59 -7.69 1.56 25.66
N LEU A 60 -7.33 2.81 25.44
CA LEU A 60 -7.21 3.40 24.09
C LEU A 60 -5.77 3.69 23.72
N THR A 61 -5.42 3.34 22.49
CA THR A 61 -4.10 3.60 21.92
C THR A 61 -4.24 4.16 20.50
N LEU A 62 -3.41 5.14 20.18
CA LEU A 62 -3.23 5.63 18.83
C LEU A 62 -2.06 4.86 18.21
N LEU A 63 -2.34 4.12 17.14
CA LEU A 63 -1.38 3.32 16.41
C LEU A 63 -0.96 4.10 15.17
N SER A 64 0.33 4.34 15.02
CA SER A 64 0.90 5.02 13.87
C SER A 64 2.25 4.39 13.49
N GLY A 65 2.88 4.91 12.45
CA GLY A 65 4.17 4.44 12.01
C GLY A 65 4.56 5.03 10.67
N LEU A 66 5.67 4.55 10.13
CA LEU A 66 6.11 4.87 8.78
C LEU A 66 6.63 3.59 8.15
N GLY A 67 6.07 3.21 7.01
CA GLY A 67 6.41 1.96 6.33
C GLY A 67 6.78 2.15 4.87
N TYR A 68 7.73 1.35 4.41
CA TYR A 68 7.94 1.10 2.99
C TYR A 68 7.07 -0.09 2.59
N VAL A 69 6.17 0.12 1.64
CA VAL A 69 5.16 -0.87 1.23
C VAL A 69 5.27 -1.12 -0.26
N VAL A 70 5.35 -2.38 -0.63
CA VAL A 70 5.26 -2.82 -2.02
C VAL A 70 3.84 -3.33 -2.26
N LYS A 71 3.13 -2.68 -3.16
CA LYS A 71 1.78 -3.03 -3.62
C LYS A 71 1.85 -3.35 -5.11
N GLY A 72 0.88 -4.06 -5.64
CA GLY A 72 0.84 -4.32 -7.06
C GLY A 72 -0.45 -4.96 -7.53
N VAL A 73 -0.52 -5.19 -8.84
CA VAL A 73 -1.64 -5.83 -9.48
C VAL A 73 -1.16 -6.61 -10.70
N ASN A 74 -1.76 -7.77 -10.91
CA ASN A 74 -1.65 -8.53 -12.13
C ASN A 74 -2.98 -8.38 -12.88
N GLY A 75 -2.97 -7.73 -14.03
CA GLY A 75 -4.17 -7.51 -14.84
C GLY A 75 -4.15 -8.38 -16.10
N LEU A 76 -5.33 -8.90 -16.46
CA LEU A 76 -5.56 -9.55 -17.74
C LEU A 76 -6.50 -8.64 -18.55
N TRP A 77 -6.02 -8.17 -19.69
CA TRP A 77 -6.85 -7.41 -20.61
C TRP A 77 -6.88 -8.08 -21.97
N SER A 78 -8.08 -8.37 -22.47
CA SER A 78 -8.28 -8.90 -23.82
C SER A 78 -8.86 -7.80 -24.72
N ASP A 79 -8.12 -7.42 -25.77
CA ASP A 79 -8.65 -6.59 -26.83
C ASP A 79 -9.29 -7.49 -27.88
N LEU A 80 -10.61 -7.64 -27.78
CA LEU A 80 -11.39 -8.53 -28.67
C LEU A 80 -11.58 -7.97 -30.07
N ASN A 81 -11.17 -6.73 -30.37
CA ASN A 81 -11.59 -6.06 -31.59
C ASN A 81 -10.63 -6.15 -32.77
N TYR A 82 -9.34 -6.47 -32.62
CA TYR A 82 -8.40 -6.42 -33.75
C TYR A 82 -7.29 -7.48 -33.83
N SER A 83 -7.00 -8.18 -32.78
CA SER A 83 -6.10 -9.34 -32.80
C SER A 83 -6.37 -10.18 -31.56
N GLN A 84 -6.39 -11.50 -31.70
CA GLN A 84 -6.55 -12.46 -30.59
C GLN A 84 -5.38 -12.41 -29.59
N GLN A 85 -4.95 -11.21 -29.19
CA GLN A 85 -3.83 -11.01 -28.28
C GLN A 85 -4.34 -10.72 -26.89
N LEU A 86 -3.99 -11.58 -25.94
CA LEU A 86 -4.19 -11.35 -24.53
C LEU A 86 -3.00 -10.53 -23.98
N LYS A 87 -3.25 -9.33 -23.47
CA LYS A 87 -2.24 -8.50 -22.83
C LYS A 87 -2.30 -8.70 -21.32
N MET A 88 -1.22 -9.13 -20.73
CA MET A 88 -1.06 -9.26 -19.28
C MET A 88 -0.20 -8.10 -18.78
N PHE A 89 -0.69 -7.42 -17.74
CA PHE A 89 0.06 -6.38 -17.05
C PHE A 89 0.53 -6.91 -15.71
N ASP A 90 1.80 -6.75 -15.44
CA ASP A 90 2.40 -6.95 -14.13
C ASP A 90 2.87 -5.59 -13.63
N VAL A 91 2.20 -5.04 -12.62
CA VAL A 91 2.51 -3.73 -12.05
C VAL A 91 2.94 -3.90 -10.60
N GLN A 92 4.08 -3.32 -10.27
CA GLN A 92 4.60 -3.25 -8.91
C GLN A 92 4.89 -1.79 -8.55
N LEU A 93 4.33 -1.35 -7.44
CA LEU A 93 4.41 0.02 -6.95
C LEU A 93 4.97 0.03 -5.54
N SER A 94 5.92 0.90 -5.29
CA SER A 94 6.54 1.09 -3.97
C SER A 94 6.10 2.41 -3.38
N TYR A 95 5.58 2.35 -2.16
CA TYR A 95 5.03 3.50 -1.44
C TYR A 95 5.74 3.72 -0.12
N LEU A 96 5.82 4.97 0.28
CA LEU A 96 5.98 5.37 1.67
C LEU A 96 4.58 5.53 2.27
N GLU A 97 4.28 4.81 3.35
CA GLU A 97 2.94 4.76 3.93
C GLU A 97 2.95 5.20 5.39
N LEU A 98 2.01 6.08 5.74
CA LEU A 98 1.73 6.57 7.08
C LEU A 98 0.34 6.08 7.50
N PRO A 99 0.21 5.03 8.31
CA PRO A 99 -1.05 4.65 8.96
C PRO A 99 -1.30 5.52 10.19
N LEU A 100 -2.59 5.73 10.50
CA LEU A 100 -3.04 6.37 11.74
C LEU A 100 -4.37 5.73 12.14
N SER A 101 -4.37 4.93 13.22
CA SER A 101 -5.52 4.15 13.65
C SER A 101 -5.74 4.29 15.15
N LEU A 102 -7.00 4.31 15.57
CA LEU A 102 -7.39 4.22 16.97
C LEU A 102 -7.66 2.76 17.30
N GLY A 103 -6.99 2.25 18.32
CA GLY A 103 -7.13 0.87 18.81
C GLY A 103 -7.71 0.84 20.21
N TYR A 104 -8.51 -0.21 20.49
CA TYR A 104 -9.05 -0.51 21.80
C TYR A 104 -8.36 -1.74 22.38
N LYS A 105 -7.72 -1.60 23.55
CA LYS A 105 -6.95 -2.67 24.20
C LYS A 105 -7.87 -3.57 25.04
N ILE A 106 -7.99 -4.82 24.64
CA ILE A 106 -8.78 -5.85 25.34
C ILE A 106 -7.77 -6.83 25.96
N PRO A 107 -7.59 -6.86 27.30
CA PRO A 107 -6.76 -7.85 27.95
C PRO A 107 -7.40 -9.24 27.88
N ILE A 108 -6.69 -10.24 27.34
CA ILE A 108 -7.16 -11.64 27.27
C ILE A 108 -6.50 -12.50 28.34
N GLY A 109 -5.40 -12.03 28.92
CA GLY A 109 -4.65 -12.72 29.96
C GLY A 109 -3.58 -11.84 30.56
N ASN A 110 -2.71 -12.40 31.37
CA ASN A 110 -1.73 -11.62 32.13
C ASN A 110 -0.73 -10.85 31.25
N ASN A 111 -0.51 -11.25 30.00
CA ASN A 111 0.49 -10.63 29.11
C ASN A 111 0.06 -10.57 27.65
N ILE A 112 -1.22 -10.83 27.34
CA ILE A 112 -1.77 -10.84 25.98
C ILE A 112 -2.87 -9.80 25.88
N ARG A 113 -2.79 -8.95 24.88
CA ARG A 113 -3.79 -7.92 24.55
C ARG A 113 -4.25 -8.08 23.12
N LEU A 114 -5.55 -8.05 22.90
CA LEU A 114 -6.18 -7.93 21.59
C LEU A 114 -6.52 -6.47 21.34
N ILE A 115 -6.13 -5.94 20.18
CA ILE A 115 -6.32 -4.52 19.86
C ILE A 115 -6.99 -4.41 18.48
N PRO A 116 -8.33 -4.55 18.42
CA PRO A 116 -9.07 -4.12 17.23
C PRO A 116 -8.82 -2.62 17.01
N ASN A 117 -8.65 -2.24 15.75
CA ASN A 117 -8.34 -0.87 15.41
C ASN A 117 -9.00 -0.46 14.09
N VAL A 118 -9.26 0.84 13.98
CA VAL A 118 -9.79 1.47 12.77
C VAL A 118 -9.15 2.85 12.61
N GLY A 119 -8.89 3.22 11.36
CA GLY A 119 -8.25 4.48 11.08
C GLY A 119 -8.13 4.77 9.60
N ILE A 120 -7.13 5.54 9.26
CA ILE A 120 -6.80 5.96 7.89
C ILE A 120 -5.37 5.57 7.54
N PHE A 121 -5.09 5.51 6.26
CA PHE A 121 -3.74 5.46 5.74
C PHE A 121 -3.53 6.51 4.66
N LEU A 122 -2.30 6.99 4.56
CA LEU A 122 -1.82 7.87 3.52
C LEU A 122 -0.53 7.29 2.95
N SER A 123 -0.49 7.07 1.64
CA SER A 123 0.66 6.51 0.94
C SER A 123 1.11 7.43 -0.18
N TYR A 124 2.43 7.54 -0.37
CA TYR A 124 3.04 8.28 -1.45
C TYR A 124 3.94 7.38 -2.30
N GLY A 125 3.65 7.29 -3.61
CA GLY A 125 4.38 6.48 -4.58
C GLY A 125 5.79 6.99 -4.83
N LEU A 126 6.78 6.19 -4.49
CA LEU A 126 8.21 6.49 -4.65
C LEU A 126 8.68 6.10 -6.04
N HIS A 127 8.57 4.84 -6.35
CA HIS A 127 8.95 4.24 -7.63
C HIS A 127 8.07 3.01 -7.92
N GLY A 128 8.12 2.54 -9.14
CA GLY A 128 7.43 1.34 -9.55
C GLY A 128 8.06 0.73 -10.80
N HIS A 129 7.65 -0.48 -11.07
CA HIS A 129 8.03 -1.23 -12.25
C HIS A 129 6.79 -1.87 -12.85
N SER A 130 6.64 -1.77 -14.16
CA SER A 130 5.55 -2.37 -14.91
C SER A 130 6.09 -3.12 -16.10
N GLU A 131 5.52 -4.28 -16.37
CA GLU A 131 5.83 -5.12 -17.53
C GLU A 131 4.55 -5.47 -18.29
N ILE A 132 4.63 -5.48 -19.62
CA ILE A 132 3.59 -6.03 -20.49
C ILE A 132 4.06 -7.37 -21.03
N LYS A 133 3.21 -8.38 -20.88
CA LYS A 133 3.36 -9.70 -21.50
C LYS A 133 2.22 -9.87 -22.48
N SER A 134 2.51 -9.98 -23.76
CA SER A 134 1.48 -10.34 -24.75
C SER A 134 1.55 -11.83 -25.08
N ILE A 135 0.39 -12.45 -25.16
CA ILE A 135 0.22 -13.84 -25.57
C ILE A 135 -0.51 -13.82 -26.91
N ASN A 136 0.10 -14.38 -27.94
CA ASN A 136 -0.57 -14.61 -29.23
C ASN A 136 -1.13 -16.03 -29.24
N PHE A 137 -2.45 -16.18 -29.37
CA PHE A 137 -3.11 -17.47 -29.31
C PHE A 137 -2.80 -18.38 -30.52
N GLU A 138 -2.38 -17.82 -31.66
CA GLU A 138 -2.07 -18.62 -32.86
C GLU A 138 -0.68 -19.29 -32.83
N ALA A 139 0.23 -18.87 -31.95
CA ALA A 139 1.61 -19.31 -31.99
C ALA A 139 2.09 -20.08 -30.74
N GLU A 140 1.26 -20.25 -29.70
CA GLU A 140 1.68 -20.79 -28.38
C GLU A 140 2.94 -20.10 -27.78
N GLU A 141 3.41 -19.00 -28.40
CA GLU A 141 4.60 -18.29 -27.95
C GLU A 141 4.22 -17.10 -27.07
N VAL A 142 4.75 -17.09 -25.85
CA VAL A 142 4.72 -15.93 -24.96
C VAL A 142 5.81 -14.96 -25.43
N PHE A 143 5.45 -13.96 -26.21
CA PHE A 143 6.37 -12.89 -26.57
C PHE A 143 6.58 -11.99 -25.35
N ARG A 144 7.74 -12.12 -24.69
CA ARG A 144 8.24 -11.10 -23.79
C ARG A 144 8.86 -10.00 -24.65
N PHE A 145 8.20 -8.86 -24.73
CA PHE A 145 8.84 -7.67 -25.28
C PHE A 145 9.90 -7.24 -24.27
N ALA A 146 11.17 -7.41 -24.61
CA ALA A 146 12.30 -7.19 -23.70
C ALA A 146 12.43 -5.71 -23.23
N ASP A 147 11.78 -4.76 -23.93
CA ASP A 147 11.90 -3.32 -23.68
C ASP A 147 10.61 -2.67 -23.17
N ASN A 148 9.59 -3.43 -22.74
CA ASN A 148 8.31 -2.89 -22.30
C ASN A 148 8.21 -2.72 -20.77
N SER A 149 9.32 -2.42 -20.12
CA SER A 149 9.32 -1.98 -18.73
C SER A 149 9.28 -0.47 -18.67
N TRP A 150 8.31 0.08 -17.95
CA TRP A 150 8.20 1.52 -17.75
C TRP A 150 7.94 1.87 -16.28
N ASN A 151 8.15 3.15 -15.95
CA ASN A 151 7.80 3.66 -14.65
C ASN A 151 6.29 3.95 -14.59
N PRO A 152 5.48 3.19 -13.82
CA PRO A 152 4.03 3.34 -13.78
C PRO A 152 3.55 4.69 -13.25
N PHE A 153 4.41 5.50 -12.64
CA PHE A 153 4.09 6.87 -12.21
C PHE A 153 4.36 7.94 -13.27
N LYS A 154 4.59 7.53 -14.53
CA LYS A 154 4.73 8.43 -15.69
C LYS A 154 3.83 7.93 -16.80
N ASP A 155 3.26 8.88 -17.55
CA ASP A 155 2.58 8.56 -18.78
C ASP A 155 3.56 8.01 -19.80
N GLU A 156 3.26 6.87 -20.41
CA GLU A 156 4.08 6.25 -21.43
C GLU A 156 3.30 6.17 -22.74
N LYS A 157 3.92 6.61 -23.81
CA LYS A 157 3.37 6.47 -25.17
C LYS A 157 3.98 5.23 -25.80
N PHE A 158 3.20 4.22 -26.03
CA PHE A 158 3.61 3.08 -26.85
C PHE A 158 3.59 3.51 -28.31
N ASN A 159 4.74 3.44 -28.95
CA ASN A 159 4.94 3.80 -30.36
C ASN A 159 4.42 2.74 -31.32
N ASP A 160 3.24 2.23 -31.09
CA ASP A 160 2.54 1.39 -32.04
C ASP A 160 1.49 2.20 -32.78
N TRP A 161 1.17 1.76 -33.97
CA TRP A 161 0.23 2.35 -34.92
C TRP A 161 -1.12 2.81 -34.36
N ALA A 162 -1.41 2.46 -33.10
CA ALA A 162 -2.67 2.75 -32.43
C ALA A 162 -2.62 3.95 -31.45
N GLN A 163 -1.50 4.69 -31.32
CA GLN A 163 -1.36 5.85 -30.41
C GLN A 163 -1.92 5.58 -28.98
N THR A 164 -1.72 4.39 -28.46
CA THR A 164 -2.24 4.02 -27.14
C THR A 164 -1.34 4.62 -26.06
N THR A 165 -1.88 5.56 -25.31
CA THR A 165 -1.21 6.11 -24.11
C THR A 165 -1.65 5.31 -22.90
N VAL A 166 -0.69 4.78 -22.11
CA VAL A 166 -0.95 4.23 -20.79
C VAL A 166 -0.89 5.37 -19.79
N ASN A 167 -1.98 5.66 -19.14
CA ASN A 167 -2.02 6.70 -18.12
C ASN A 167 -1.19 6.29 -16.90
N ALA A 168 -0.49 7.24 -16.32
CA ALA A 168 0.25 7.03 -15.08
C ALA A 168 -0.67 6.65 -13.91
N PHE A 169 -0.10 5.87 -12.99
CA PHE A 169 -0.70 5.70 -11.68
C PHE A 169 -0.54 6.97 -10.85
N GLU A 170 -1.56 7.29 -10.07
CA GLU A 170 -1.49 8.39 -9.12
C GLU A 170 -0.48 8.06 -8.02
N ARG A 171 0.34 9.06 -7.63
CA ARG A 171 1.32 8.88 -6.55
C ARG A 171 0.70 8.84 -5.17
N TRP A 172 -0.44 9.49 -4.98
CA TRP A 172 -1.14 9.50 -3.71
C TRP A 172 -2.16 8.37 -3.66
N ASP A 173 -2.11 7.60 -2.58
CA ASP A 173 -3.12 6.61 -2.22
C ASP A 173 -3.52 6.82 -0.76
N TYR A 174 -4.81 6.98 -0.51
CA TYR A 174 -5.34 7.19 0.83
C TYR A 174 -6.71 6.53 0.98
N GLY A 175 -7.02 6.19 2.21
CA GLY A 175 -8.26 5.47 2.50
C GLY A 175 -8.44 5.17 3.97
N VAL A 176 -9.34 4.24 4.25
CA VAL A 176 -9.57 3.69 5.58
C VAL A 176 -8.82 2.39 5.75
N ARG A 177 -8.41 2.15 6.99
CA ARG A 177 -7.80 0.92 7.47
C ARG A 177 -8.62 0.35 8.61
N SER A 178 -8.90 -0.95 8.58
CA SER A 178 -9.38 -1.71 9.71
C SER A 178 -8.40 -2.82 10.03
N GLY A 179 -8.15 -3.08 11.31
CA GLY A 179 -7.14 -4.05 11.67
C GLY A 179 -7.36 -4.68 13.04
N LEU A 180 -6.52 -5.66 13.31
CA LEU A 180 -6.43 -6.37 14.56
C LEU A 180 -4.98 -6.61 14.90
N ASN A 181 -4.54 -6.16 16.08
CA ASN A 181 -3.25 -6.50 16.63
C ASN A 181 -3.42 -7.42 17.84
N ILE A 182 -2.52 -8.38 17.95
CA ILE A 182 -2.35 -9.24 19.13
C ILE A 182 -0.97 -8.92 19.68
N GLU A 183 -0.93 -8.35 20.86
CA GLU A 183 0.31 -8.07 21.59
C GLU A 183 0.56 -9.15 22.65
N ALA A 184 1.74 -9.74 22.63
CA ALA A 184 2.21 -10.69 23.64
C ALA A 184 3.59 -10.20 24.15
N GLY A 185 3.58 -9.46 25.26
CA GLY A 185 4.78 -8.75 25.72
C GLY A 185 5.24 -7.72 24.68
N ASN A 186 6.44 -7.92 24.14
CA ASN A 186 7.05 -7.05 23.13
C ASN A 186 6.73 -7.46 21.69
N ILE A 187 6.13 -8.64 21.49
CA ILE A 187 5.81 -9.16 20.15
C ILE A 187 4.41 -8.71 19.77
N ILE A 188 4.26 -8.26 18.53
CA ILE A 188 3.00 -7.86 17.94
C ILE A 188 2.76 -8.73 16.71
N CYS A 189 1.63 -9.45 16.67
CA CYS A 189 1.10 -10.01 15.43
C CYS A 189 -0.02 -9.09 14.95
N HIS A 190 -0.02 -8.70 13.69
CA HIS A 190 -1.04 -7.79 13.19
C HIS A 190 -1.60 -8.22 11.84
N GLY A 191 -2.88 -7.93 11.67
CA GLY A 191 -3.58 -8.02 10.41
C GLY A 191 -4.33 -6.74 10.14
N ALA A 192 -4.32 -6.25 8.89
CA ALA A 192 -5.05 -5.06 8.50
C ALA A 192 -5.61 -5.18 7.09
N TYR A 193 -6.70 -4.47 6.83
CA TYR A 193 -7.32 -4.35 5.53
C TYR A 193 -7.50 -2.88 5.17
N ASP A 194 -6.94 -2.50 4.02
CA ASP A 194 -6.98 -1.15 3.45
C ASP A 194 -8.01 -1.05 2.35
N LEU A 195 -8.81 -0.01 2.41
CA LEU A 195 -9.76 0.40 1.37
C LEU A 195 -9.38 1.80 0.88
N GLY A 196 -8.79 1.89 -0.31
CA GLY A 196 -8.47 3.16 -0.96
C GLY A 196 -9.72 3.90 -1.42
N PHE A 197 -9.70 5.22 -1.30
CA PHE A 197 -10.80 6.10 -1.73
C PHE A 197 -10.50 6.79 -3.04
N ASN A 198 -9.26 7.16 -3.28
CA ASN A 198 -8.88 7.83 -4.50
C ASN A 198 -8.75 6.84 -5.67
N LYS A 199 -8.78 7.42 -6.85
CA LYS A 199 -8.56 6.72 -8.10
C LYS A 199 -7.06 6.59 -8.30
N VAL A 200 -6.50 5.43 -8.00
CA VAL A 200 -5.06 5.20 -8.17
C VAL A 200 -4.68 4.99 -9.64
N TRP A 201 -5.65 4.65 -10.48
CA TRP A 201 -5.42 4.50 -11.92
C TRP A 201 -6.69 4.76 -12.73
N ASN A 202 -6.55 5.48 -13.83
CA ASN A 202 -7.67 5.88 -14.71
C ASN A 202 -7.89 4.91 -15.90
N GLY A 203 -7.20 3.76 -15.91
CA GLY A 203 -7.35 2.77 -16.98
C GLY A 203 -6.79 3.23 -18.34
N TYR A 204 -7.20 2.54 -19.38
CA TYR A 204 -6.85 2.87 -20.77
C TYR A 204 -7.88 3.82 -21.37
N GLY A 205 -7.41 4.96 -21.91
CA GLY A 205 -8.25 5.88 -22.65
C GLY A 205 -9.37 6.53 -21.84
N LYS A 206 -10.39 7.07 -22.53
CA LYS A 206 -11.52 7.78 -21.91
C LYS A 206 -12.61 6.88 -21.31
N MET A 207 -12.55 5.57 -21.52
CA MET A 207 -13.57 4.61 -21.07
C MET A 207 -13.19 3.79 -19.84
N GLY A 208 -12.02 4.02 -19.23
CA GLY A 208 -11.57 3.26 -18.06
C GLY A 208 -12.34 3.65 -16.80
N ASN A 209 -12.90 2.66 -16.11
CA ASN A 209 -13.40 2.84 -14.76
C ASN A 209 -12.24 3.23 -13.83
N ALA A 210 -12.51 4.16 -12.94
CA ALA A 210 -11.55 4.60 -11.97
C ALA A 210 -11.28 3.52 -10.93
N LEU A 211 -10.08 2.98 -10.89
CA LEU A 211 -9.69 1.87 -10.04
C LEU A 211 -9.15 2.35 -8.70
N LYS A 212 -9.63 1.74 -7.63
CA LYS A 212 -9.24 2.01 -6.25
C LYS A 212 -8.40 0.87 -5.70
N SER A 213 -7.48 1.17 -4.79
CA SER A 213 -6.63 0.17 -4.16
C SER A 213 -7.38 -0.61 -3.08
N ARG A 214 -7.02 -1.89 -2.93
CA ARG A 214 -7.40 -2.75 -1.82
C ARG A 214 -6.19 -3.57 -1.41
N SER A 215 -5.92 -3.66 -0.11
CA SER A 215 -4.76 -4.42 0.37
C SER A 215 -5.09 -5.15 1.67
N LEU A 216 -4.71 -6.41 1.74
CA LEU A 216 -4.65 -7.20 2.96
C LEU A 216 -3.20 -7.23 3.43
N ILE A 217 -2.96 -6.98 4.70
CA ILE A 217 -1.64 -6.90 5.33
C ILE A 217 -1.63 -7.87 6.50
N ILE A 218 -0.64 -8.73 6.58
CA ILE A 218 -0.44 -9.64 7.72
C ILE A 218 1.04 -9.64 8.09
N GLY A 219 1.36 -9.44 9.34
CA GLY A 219 2.76 -9.34 9.75
C GLY A 219 3.02 -9.49 11.22
N ILE A 220 4.29 -9.31 11.55
CA ILE A 220 4.81 -9.34 12.90
C ILE A 220 5.59 -8.06 13.19
N GLY A 221 5.62 -7.67 14.44
CA GLY A 221 6.38 -6.52 14.92
C GLY A 221 7.01 -6.80 16.27
N TYR A 222 7.95 -5.94 16.63
CA TYR A 222 8.59 -5.93 17.93
C TYR A 222 8.57 -4.51 18.50
N LYS A 223 8.10 -4.39 19.74
CA LYS A 223 8.00 -3.15 20.48
C LYS A 223 9.15 -3.07 21.48
N PHE A 224 9.81 -1.92 21.53
CA PHE A 224 10.92 -1.66 22.45
C PHE A 224 10.44 -1.18 23.81
#